data_b69c7b8969db6093a42d6a6fc8c3066d
#
_entry.id   b69c7b8969db6093a42d6a6fc8c3066d
#
_cell.length_a   1.000
_cell.length_b   1.000
_cell.length_c   1.000
_cell.angle_alpha   90.00
_cell.angle_beta   90.00
_cell.angle_gamma   90.00
#
_symmetry.space_group_name_H-M   'P 1'
#
loop_
_entity.id
_entity.type
_entity.pdbx_description
1 polymer ?
#
loop_
_entity_poly.entity_id
_entity_poly.type
_entity_poly.pdbx_seq_one_letter_code
_entity_poly.pdbx_strand_id
1 'polypeptide(L)'
;LRELTLKPGDVVYNTELPIILDLDQKKLINTRLFNKAEIKTLEFQTDQIDLLIDVDERWYTFPAPIFELADRNFNEWWQTYNHDFSRVNYGLKLYQFNMRGRNETLRLTAQLGFQRRFEISYRFPYIDKKQKHGLIFDFDFSETKNLAYATLEHKLQFENSEDILKSTRGGALTYTYRNSFY
;
A
#
# COMPACT_ATOMS: atom_id res chain seq x y z
N LEU A 1 4.55 -16.60 -11.71
CA LEU A 1 5.41 -17.80 -11.67
C LEU A 1 6.92 -17.51 -11.61
N ARG A 2 7.33 -16.27 -11.43
CA ARG A 2 8.76 -15.91 -11.30
C ARG A 2 9.36 -16.38 -9.98
N GLU A 3 8.54 -16.54 -8.98
CA GLU A 3 8.92 -16.87 -7.60
C GLU A 3 9.25 -18.38 -7.43
N LEU A 4 8.84 -19.19 -8.38
CA LEU A 4 9.08 -20.63 -8.31
C LEU A 4 10.52 -20.99 -8.67
N THR A 5 11.09 -21.91 -7.91
CA THR A 5 12.41 -22.52 -8.20
C THR A 5 12.31 -23.42 -9.43
N LEU A 6 11.26 -24.24 -9.46
CA LEU A 6 11.02 -25.16 -10.56
C LEU A 6 10.41 -24.47 -11.76
N LYS A 7 10.92 -24.81 -12.93
CA LYS A 7 10.45 -24.33 -14.24
C LYS A 7 10.08 -25.50 -15.13
N PRO A 8 9.20 -25.30 -16.10
CA PRO A 8 8.88 -26.32 -17.07
C PRO A 8 10.16 -26.85 -17.76
N GLY A 9 10.34 -28.16 -17.75
CA GLY A 9 11.49 -28.84 -18.31
C GLY A 9 12.68 -29.08 -17.37
N ASP A 10 12.59 -28.65 -16.11
CA ASP A 10 13.63 -28.94 -15.11
C ASP A 10 13.58 -30.44 -14.74
N VAL A 11 14.76 -30.99 -14.48
CA VAL A 11 14.93 -32.37 -14.00
C VAL A 11 15.21 -32.35 -12.50
N VAL A 12 14.42 -33.07 -11.73
CA VAL A 12 14.51 -33.08 -10.26
C VAL A 12 14.46 -34.52 -9.76
N TYR A 13 15.26 -34.84 -8.74
CA TYR A 13 15.20 -36.13 -8.07
C TYR A 13 13.94 -36.23 -7.18
N ASN A 14 13.30 -37.40 -7.16
CA ASN A 14 12.08 -37.62 -6.37
C ASN A 14 12.28 -37.37 -4.86
N THR A 15 13.48 -37.49 -4.36
CA THR A 15 13.83 -37.22 -2.95
C THR A 15 13.88 -35.72 -2.63
N GLU A 16 14.18 -34.85 -3.61
CA GLU A 16 14.30 -33.42 -3.44
C GLU A 16 12.98 -32.69 -3.76
N LEU A 17 12.14 -33.30 -4.57
CA LEU A 17 10.90 -32.69 -5.04
C LEU A 17 10.01 -32.18 -3.89
N PRO A 18 9.70 -32.93 -2.83
CA PRO A 18 8.85 -32.45 -1.74
C PRO A 18 9.42 -31.22 -1.03
N ILE A 19 10.74 -31.17 -0.87
CA ILE A 19 11.44 -30.06 -0.21
C ILE A 19 11.32 -28.81 -1.06
N ILE A 20 11.54 -28.93 -2.38
CA ILE A 20 11.45 -27.78 -3.31
C ILE A 20 10.01 -27.26 -3.38
N LEU A 21 9.02 -28.16 -3.43
CA LEU A 21 7.60 -27.77 -3.45
C LEU A 21 7.18 -27.00 -2.20
N ASP A 22 7.60 -27.47 -1.01
CA ASP A 22 7.34 -26.75 0.25
C ASP A 22 7.99 -25.37 0.27
N LEU A 23 9.23 -25.26 -0.20
CA LEU A 23 9.91 -23.97 -0.32
C LEU A 23 9.20 -23.05 -1.30
N ASP A 24 8.79 -23.55 -2.46
CA ASP A 24 8.10 -22.77 -3.47
C ASP A 24 6.71 -22.34 -3.01
N GLN A 25 5.99 -23.18 -2.30
CA GLN A 25 4.72 -22.82 -1.66
C GLN A 25 4.90 -21.70 -0.62
N LYS A 26 5.92 -21.79 0.24
CA LYS A 26 6.27 -20.73 1.18
C LYS A 26 6.64 -19.43 0.49
N LYS A 27 7.37 -19.50 -0.63
CA LYS A 27 7.68 -18.31 -1.43
C LYS A 27 6.42 -17.64 -1.97
N LEU A 28 5.47 -18.41 -2.51
CA LEU A 28 4.19 -17.88 -2.98
C LEU A 28 3.43 -17.16 -1.86
N ILE A 29 3.31 -17.75 -0.68
CA ILE A 29 2.66 -17.12 0.48
C ILE A 29 3.42 -15.86 0.93
N ASN A 30 4.74 -15.89 0.93
CA ASN A 30 5.58 -14.77 1.33
C ASN A 30 5.47 -13.55 0.38
N THR A 31 4.98 -13.73 -0.86
CA THR A 31 4.63 -12.60 -1.73
C THR A 31 3.52 -11.74 -1.16
N ARG A 32 2.71 -12.28 -0.24
CA ARG A 32 1.49 -11.65 0.33
C ARG A 32 0.41 -11.35 -0.71
N LEU A 33 0.45 -12.01 -1.86
CA LEU A 33 -0.56 -11.86 -2.91
C LEU A 33 -1.70 -12.87 -2.75
N PHE A 34 -1.46 -13.95 -2.01
CA PHE A 34 -2.40 -15.04 -1.86
C PHE A 34 -2.79 -15.25 -0.39
N ASN A 35 -4.05 -15.63 -0.16
CA ASN A 35 -4.53 -16.13 1.13
C ASN A 35 -4.11 -17.59 1.33
N LYS A 36 -4.12 -18.34 0.23
CA LYS A 36 -3.76 -19.76 0.18
C LYS A 36 -2.99 -20.03 -1.10
N ALA A 37 -1.97 -20.86 -1.01
CA ALA A 37 -1.26 -21.40 -2.16
C ALA A 37 -0.95 -22.86 -1.87
N GLU A 38 -1.33 -23.75 -2.76
CA GLU A 38 -1.05 -25.17 -2.71
C GLU A 38 -0.41 -25.60 -4.03
N ILE A 39 0.64 -26.39 -3.96
CA ILE A 39 1.28 -26.98 -5.13
C ILE A 39 1.03 -28.49 -5.05
N LYS A 40 0.32 -29.02 -6.04
CA LYS A 40 -0.02 -30.45 -6.15
C LYS A 40 0.73 -31.04 -7.34
N THR A 41 1.20 -32.26 -7.17
CA THR A 41 1.79 -33.04 -8.25
C THR A 41 0.72 -33.86 -8.94
N LEU A 42 0.69 -33.81 -10.26
CA LEU A 42 -0.12 -34.69 -11.10
C LEU A 42 0.85 -35.61 -11.86
N GLU A 43 0.78 -36.89 -11.58
CA GLU A 43 1.60 -37.89 -12.28
C GLU A 43 0.97 -38.15 -13.65
N PHE A 44 1.68 -37.86 -14.72
CA PHE A 44 1.21 -38.07 -16.09
C PHE A 44 1.81 -39.30 -16.74
N GLN A 45 3.08 -39.61 -16.43
CA GLN A 45 3.84 -40.77 -16.89
C GLN A 45 4.94 -41.09 -15.87
N THR A 46 5.59 -42.25 -16.02
CA THR A 46 6.60 -42.72 -15.08
C THR A 46 7.74 -41.77 -14.79
N ASP A 47 8.06 -40.87 -15.75
CA ASP A 47 9.19 -39.92 -15.68
C ASP A 47 8.78 -38.47 -15.82
N GLN A 48 7.47 -38.15 -15.84
CA GLN A 48 6.98 -36.77 -16.02
C GLN A 48 5.92 -36.43 -14.98
N ILE A 49 6.09 -35.28 -14.36
CA ILE A 49 5.19 -34.77 -13.34
C ILE A 49 4.74 -33.36 -13.74
N ASP A 50 3.44 -33.15 -13.78
CA ASP A 50 2.87 -31.81 -13.89
C ASP A 50 2.63 -31.21 -12.50
N LEU A 51 2.88 -29.92 -12.36
CA LEU A 51 2.60 -29.17 -11.15
C LEU A 51 1.32 -28.36 -11.33
N LEU A 52 0.32 -28.67 -10.51
CA LEU A 52 -0.89 -27.87 -10.38
C LEU A 52 -0.70 -26.88 -9.24
N ILE A 53 -0.72 -25.60 -9.55
CA ILE A 53 -0.62 -24.53 -8.56
C ILE A 53 -2.01 -23.96 -8.35
N ASP A 54 -2.58 -24.25 -7.18
CA ASP A 54 -3.88 -23.78 -6.73
C ASP A 54 -3.69 -22.62 -5.79
N VAL A 55 -4.22 -21.43 -6.14
CA VAL A 55 -4.04 -20.20 -5.38
C VAL A 55 -5.37 -19.50 -5.16
N ASP A 56 -5.56 -18.98 -3.94
CA ASP A 56 -6.65 -18.08 -3.58
C ASP A 56 -6.08 -16.67 -3.44
N GLU A 57 -6.49 -15.77 -4.34
CA GLU A 57 -5.99 -14.39 -4.37
C GLU A 57 -6.60 -13.57 -3.25
N ARG A 58 -5.79 -12.66 -2.69
CA ARG A 58 -6.26 -11.69 -1.70
C ARG A 58 -7.08 -10.59 -2.36
N TRP A 59 -7.92 -9.94 -1.57
CA TRP A 59 -8.48 -8.66 -1.96
C TRP A 59 -7.38 -7.60 -2.06
N TYR A 60 -7.37 -6.84 -3.14
CA TYR A 60 -6.31 -5.87 -3.42
C TYR A 60 -6.74 -4.42 -3.30
N THR A 61 -8.03 -4.13 -3.19
CA THR A 61 -8.57 -2.77 -3.17
C THR A 61 -9.14 -2.43 -1.81
N PHE A 62 -8.54 -1.48 -1.11
CA PHE A 62 -8.95 -1.08 0.23
C PHE A 62 -9.28 0.42 0.27
N PRO A 63 -10.56 0.81 0.16
CA PRO A 63 -10.98 2.15 0.47
C PRO A 63 -11.02 2.35 1.99
N ALA A 64 -10.47 3.45 2.47
CA ALA A 64 -10.49 3.85 3.87
C ALA A 64 -11.03 5.29 3.97
N PRO A 65 -12.19 5.52 4.60
CA PRO A 65 -12.71 6.86 4.79
C PRO A 65 -11.80 7.67 5.71
N ILE A 66 -11.70 8.96 5.44
CA ILE A 66 -11.04 9.95 6.28
C ILE A 66 -12.12 10.73 7.02
N PHE A 67 -11.99 10.79 8.34
CA PHE A 67 -12.74 11.69 9.19
C PHE A 67 -11.82 12.12 10.33
N GLU A 68 -11.32 13.35 10.27
CA GLU A 68 -10.34 13.88 11.20
C GLU A 68 -10.81 15.26 11.68
N LEU A 69 -10.76 15.51 12.97
CA LEU A 69 -11.05 16.82 13.54
C LEU A 69 -9.81 17.71 13.45
N ALA A 70 -10.00 18.98 13.13
CA ALA A 70 -8.94 19.98 13.22
C ALA A 70 -8.53 20.26 14.67
N ASP A 71 -9.43 20.03 15.58
CA ASP A 71 -9.29 20.25 17.01
C ASP A 71 -8.58 19.08 17.69
N ARG A 72 -8.03 19.36 18.86
CA ARG A 72 -7.19 18.43 19.62
C ARG A 72 -7.91 17.16 20.03
N ASN A 73 -9.22 17.25 20.32
CA ASN A 73 -10.03 16.13 20.76
C ASN A 73 -11.51 16.34 20.43
N PHE A 74 -12.28 15.25 20.49
CA PHE A 74 -13.71 15.24 20.22
C PHE A 74 -14.52 16.13 21.16
N ASN A 75 -14.19 16.17 22.46
CA ASN A 75 -14.94 16.96 23.43
C ASN A 75 -14.81 18.46 23.16
N GLU A 76 -13.64 18.93 22.75
CA GLU A 76 -13.42 20.31 22.36
C GLU A 76 -14.25 20.69 21.15
N TRP A 77 -14.25 19.88 20.11
CA TRP A 77 -15.09 20.07 18.93
C TRP A 77 -16.59 20.05 19.28
N TRP A 78 -17.00 19.10 20.14
CA TRP A 78 -18.41 18.93 20.53
C TRP A 78 -18.93 20.05 21.42
N GLN A 79 -18.20 20.42 22.47
CA GLN A 79 -18.67 21.35 23.51
C GLN A 79 -18.28 22.80 23.21
N THR A 80 -17.08 23.04 22.68
CA THR A 80 -16.55 24.41 22.47
C THR A 80 -16.96 24.95 21.11
N TYR A 81 -16.90 24.11 20.06
CA TYR A 81 -17.15 24.52 18.67
C TYR A 81 -18.52 24.07 18.14
N ASN A 82 -19.41 23.61 19.01
CA ASN A 82 -20.80 23.26 18.68
C ASN A 82 -20.94 22.41 17.41
N HIS A 83 -20.08 21.39 17.25
CA HIS A 83 -20.03 20.45 16.11
C HIS A 83 -19.79 21.13 14.75
N ASP A 84 -19.04 22.19 14.71
CA ASP A 84 -18.77 22.92 13.48
C ASP A 84 -18.04 22.03 12.44
N PHE A 85 -18.74 21.63 11.38
CA PHE A 85 -18.19 20.81 10.30
C PHE A 85 -17.14 21.52 9.44
N SER A 86 -17.04 22.83 9.52
CA SER A 86 -15.95 23.56 8.86
C SER A 86 -14.57 23.20 9.46
N ARG A 87 -14.56 22.63 10.67
CA ARG A 87 -13.39 22.18 11.42
C ARG A 87 -13.12 20.68 11.26
N VAL A 88 -13.70 20.06 10.27
CA VAL A 88 -13.57 18.62 10.00
C VAL A 88 -12.89 18.41 8.66
N ASN A 89 -11.95 17.48 8.64
CA ASN A 89 -11.42 16.91 7.40
C ASN A 89 -12.17 15.63 7.07
N TYR A 90 -12.59 15.49 5.84
CA TYR A 90 -13.26 14.30 5.33
C TYR A 90 -12.72 13.92 3.95
N GLY A 91 -12.79 12.65 3.64
CA GLY A 91 -12.26 12.19 2.37
C GLY A 91 -12.12 10.69 2.26
N LEU A 92 -11.24 10.26 1.38
CA LEU A 92 -11.00 8.86 1.09
C LEU A 92 -9.51 8.61 0.86
N LYS A 93 -9.00 7.54 1.46
CA LYS A 93 -7.74 6.88 1.07
C LYS A 93 -8.07 5.62 0.29
N LEU A 94 -7.46 5.44 -0.85
CA LEU A 94 -7.56 4.22 -1.64
C LEU A 94 -6.20 3.55 -1.70
N TYR A 95 -6.16 2.29 -1.29
CA TYR A 95 -5.01 1.42 -1.47
C TYR A 95 -5.35 0.37 -2.51
N GLN A 96 -4.60 0.35 -3.60
CA GLN A 96 -4.67 -0.69 -4.61
C GLN A 96 -3.35 -1.45 -4.63
N PHE A 97 -3.40 -2.69 -4.19
CA PHE A 97 -2.26 -3.60 -4.22
C PHE A 97 -2.24 -4.41 -5.51
N ASN A 98 -1.11 -5.01 -5.81
CA ASN A 98 -0.91 -5.89 -6.95
C ASN A 98 -1.32 -5.28 -8.30
N MET A 99 -1.08 -3.98 -8.48
CA MET A 99 -1.30 -3.34 -9.77
C MET A 99 -0.56 -4.11 -10.88
N ARG A 100 -1.26 -4.38 -11.96
CA ARG A 100 -0.74 -5.12 -13.11
C ARG A 100 -0.17 -6.52 -12.80
N GLY A 101 -0.55 -7.14 -11.66
CA GLY A 101 -0.03 -8.45 -11.24
C GLY A 101 1.46 -8.46 -10.89
N ARG A 102 2.07 -7.31 -10.56
CA ARG A 102 3.50 -7.16 -10.31
C ARG A 102 3.84 -6.76 -8.87
N ASN A 103 2.91 -6.97 -7.96
CA ASN A 103 3.02 -6.54 -6.55
C ASN A 103 3.27 -5.03 -6.39
N GLU A 104 2.86 -4.26 -7.38
CA GLU A 104 2.92 -2.80 -7.35
C GLU A 104 1.80 -2.26 -6.46
N THR A 105 2.03 -1.14 -5.81
CA THR A 105 1.05 -0.54 -4.91
C THR A 105 0.78 0.90 -5.32
N LEU A 106 -0.49 1.22 -5.56
CA LEU A 106 -0.98 2.58 -5.70
C LEU A 106 -1.69 2.99 -4.41
N ARG A 107 -1.34 4.15 -3.88
CA ARG A 107 -2.05 4.82 -2.79
C ARG A 107 -2.50 6.18 -3.27
N LEU A 108 -3.78 6.45 -3.12
CA LEU A 108 -4.39 7.75 -3.39
C LEU A 108 -5.00 8.28 -2.10
N THR A 109 -4.83 9.56 -1.84
CA THR A 109 -5.51 10.28 -0.76
C THR A 109 -6.20 11.49 -1.35
N ALA A 110 -7.48 11.63 -1.08
CA ALA A 110 -8.26 12.83 -1.40
C ALA A 110 -8.99 13.28 -0.14
N GLN A 111 -8.60 14.42 0.40
CA GLN A 111 -9.14 14.99 1.61
C GLN A 111 -9.61 16.42 1.33
N LEU A 112 -10.77 16.75 1.85
CA LEU A 112 -11.42 18.05 1.79
C LEU A 112 -11.82 18.48 3.20
N GLY A 113 -12.31 19.72 3.33
CA GLY A 113 -12.75 20.30 4.60
C GLY A 113 -11.78 21.33 5.12
N PHE A 114 -11.41 21.26 6.39
CA PHE A 114 -10.53 22.21 7.06
C PHE A 114 -9.18 22.37 6.36
N GLN A 115 -8.62 21.26 5.88
CA GLN A 115 -7.43 21.22 5.04
C GLN A 115 -7.71 20.39 3.79
N ARG A 116 -7.44 20.93 2.62
CA ARG A 116 -7.44 20.14 1.38
C ARG A 116 -6.11 19.45 1.22
N ARG A 117 -6.13 18.14 0.90
CA ARG A 117 -4.92 17.35 0.68
C ARG A 117 -5.16 16.30 -0.39
N PHE A 118 -4.25 16.24 -1.35
CA PHE A 118 -4.24 15.24 -2.40
C PHE A 118 -2.85 14.62 -2.45
N GLU A 119 -2.79 13.31 -2.34
CA GLU A 119 -1.54 12.55 -2.38
C GLU A 119 -1.66 11.39 -3.35
N ILE A 120 -0.60 11.16 -4.09
CA ILE A 120 -0.42 9.99 -4.95
C ILE A 120 0.91 9.37 -4.61
N SER A 121 0.91 8.09 -4.30
CA SER A 121 2.12 7.30 -4.09
C SER A 121 2.04 6.04 -4.94
N TYR A 122 3.03 5.83 -5.79
CA TYR A 122 3.12 4.63 -6.61
C TYR A 122 4.45 3.92 -6.36
N ARG A 123 4.35 2.69 -5.89
CA ARG A 123 5.49 1.86 -5.55
C ARG A 123 5.66 0.74 -6.57
N PHE A 124 6.83 0.69 -7.18
CA PHE A 124 7.35 -0.43 -7.96
C PHE A 124 8.29 -1.21 -7.06
N PRO A 125 7.90 -2.39 -6.54
CA PRO A 125 8.78 -3.17 -5.66
C PRO A 125 10.03 -3.65 -6.39
N TYR A 126 9.93 -3.83 -7.70
CA TYR A 126 11.06 -4.16 -8.58
C TYR A 126 10.80 -3.70 -10.02
N ILE A 127 11.85 -3.17 -10.65
CA ILE A 127 11.86 -2.73 -12.05
C ILE A 127 12.70 -3.65 -12.94
N ASP A 128 13.53 -4.49 -12.35
CA ASP A 128 14.43 -5.42 -13.03
C ASP A 128 13.96 -6.88 -12.90
N LYS A 129 14.49 -7.75 -13.78
CA LYS A 129 14.16 -9.19 -13.77
C LYS A 129 14.70 -9.92 -12.52
N LYS A 130 15.78 -9.40 -11.91
CA LYS A 130 16.39 -9.97 -10.71
C LYS A 130 15.71 -9.51 -9.42
N GLN A 131 14.70 -8.63 -9.53
CA GLN A 131 13.91 -8.10 -8.42
C GLN A 131 14.74 -7.36 -7.34
N LYS A 132 15.87 -6.78 -7.72
CA LYS A 132 16.79 -6.10 -6.81
C LYS A 132 16.53 -4.60 -6.69
N HIS A 133 16.03 -3.99 -7.73
CA HIS A 133 15.87 -2.55 -7.86
C HIS A 133 14.40 -2.16 -7.80
N GLY A 134 14.04 -1.26 -6.92
CA GLY A 134 12.67 -0.73 -6.79
C GLY A 134 12.65 0.79 -6.86
N LEU A 135 11.48 1.34 -7.17
CA LEU A 135 11.20 2.77 -7.23
C LEU A 135 9.89 3.10 -6.49
N ILE A 136 9.85 4.27 -5.88
CA ILE A 136 8.64 4.85 -5.34
C ILE A 136 8.55 6.29 -5.84
N PHE A 137 7.39 6.64 -6.39
CA PHE A 137 7.02 8.00 -6.76
C PHE A 137 6.00 8.50 -5.77
N ASP A 138 6.28 9.61 -5.12
CA ASP A 138 5.36 10.29 -4.24
C ASP A 138 5.11 11.70 -4.77
N PHE A 139 3.86 12.12 -4.73
CA PHE A 139 3.44 13.49 -4.98
C PHE A 139 2.42 13.87 -3.93
N ASP A 140 2.58 15.03 -3.34
CA ASP A 140 1.67 15.62 -2.38
C ASP A 140 1.32 17.05 -2.72
N PHE A 141 0.08 17.38 -2.46
CA PHE A 141 -0.46 18.73 -2.57
C PHE A 141 -1.37 18.99 -1.39
N SER A 142 -1.16 20.09 -0.69
CA SER A 142 -2.07 20.51 0.38
C SER A 142 -2.26 22.01 0.41
N GLU A 143 -3.47 22.41 0.75
CA GLU A 143 -3.87 23.80 0.95
C GLU A 143 -4.68 23.94 2.23
N THR A 144 -4.46 25.04 2.95
CA THR A 144 -5.30 25.40 4.08
C THR A 144 -5.60 26.89 4.10
N LYS A 145 -6.82 27.20 4.49
CA LYS A 145 -7.30 28.56 4.78
C LYS A 145 -7.23 28.88 6.28
N ASN A 146 -6.83 27.90 7.08
CA ASN A 146 -6.79 28.00 8.53
C ASN A 146 -5.38 27.66 8.99
N LEU A 147 -4.71 28.59 9.63
CA LEU A 147 -3.35 28.39 10.12
C LEU A 147 -3.31 28.51 11.64
N ALA A 148 -2.87 27.45 12.30
CA ALA A 148 -2.64 27.50 13.74
C ALA A 148 -1.43 28.40 14.02
N TYR A 149 -1.61 29.47 14.82
CA TYR A 149 -0.55 30.44 15.15
C TYR A 149 -0.18 30.46 16.62
N ALA A 150 -1.07 30.00 17.50
CA ALA A 150 -0.83 29.98 18.96
C ALA A 150 -1.61 28.88 19.65
N THR A 151 -1.21 28.57 20.88
CA THR A 151 -1.98 27.74 21.81
C THR A 151 -2.24 28.55 23.07
N LEU A 152 -3.49 28.86 23.35
CA LEU A 152 -3.94 29.55 24.55
C LEU A 152 -4.83 28.62 25.37
N GLU A 153 -4.56 28.49 26.66
CA GLU A 153 -5.32 27.61 27.58
C GLU A 153 -5.54 26.20 27.04
N HIS A 154 -4.49 25.62 26.45
CA HIS A 154 -4.51 24.31 25.82
C HIS A 154 -5.36 24.19 24.54
N LYS A 155 -5.88 25.30 24.01
CA LYS A 155 -6.66 25.36 22.75
C LYS A 155 -5.83 25.96 21.62
N LEU A 156 -5.89 25.33 20.45
CA LEU A 156 -5.28 25.86 19.24
C LEU A 156 -6.05 27.09 18.75
N GLN A 157 -5.33 28.18 18.53
CA GLN A 157 -5.86 29.39 17.93
C GLN A 157 -5.51 29.38 16.45
N PHE A 158 -6.54 29.59 15.62
CA PHE A 158 -6.39 29.59 14.17
C PHE A 158 -6.63 30.98 13.59
N GLU A 159 -5.76 31.38 12.70
CA GLU A 159 -6.04 32.45 11.75
C GLU A 159 -6.92 31.87 10.64
N ASN A 160 -8.10 32.40 10.45
CA ASN A 160 -9.04 31.99 9.41
C ASN A 160 -9.06 33.07 8.32
N SER A 161 -8.94 32.65 7.06
CA SER A 161 -9.00 33.55 5.90
C SER A 161 -9.91 32.96 4.82
N GLU A 162 -10.51 33.81 4.02
CA GLU A 162 -11.16 33.40 2.79
C GLU A 162 -10.15 32.97 1.73
N ASP A 163 -8.95 33.57 1.79
CA ASP A 163 -7.82 33.21 0.94
C ASP A 163 -7.03 32.02 1.48
N ILE A 164 -6.27 31.36 0.60
CA ILE A 164 -5.38 30.28 0.96
C ILE A 164 -4.18 30.85 1.73
N LEU A 165 -4.05 30.54 3.01
CA LEU A 165 -2.95 30.99 3.85
C LEU A 165 -1.68 30.17 3.66
N LYS A 166 -1.82 28.89 3.31
CA LYS A 166 -0.68 28.01 3.07
C LYS A 166 -1.00 27.03 1.97
N SER A 167 -0.11 26.93 0.98
CA SER A 167 -0.11 25.88 -0.04
C SER A 167 1.24 25.18 -0.04
N THR A 168 1.22 23.86 -0.05
CA THR A 168 2.42 23.02 -0.09
C THR A 168 2.31 22.06 -1.26
N ARG A 169 3.39 21.92 -2.02
CA ARG A 169 3.51 20.94 -3.10
C ARG A 169 4.82 20.22 -2.93
N GLY A 170 4.77 18.92 -2.95
CA GLY A 170 5.93 18.08 -2.78
C GLY A 170 5.97 16.99 -3.84
N GLY A 171 7.17 16.51 -4.10
CA GLY A 171 7.39 15.33 -4.91
C GLY A 171 8.67 14.64 -4.48
N ALA A 172 8.65 13.31 -4.43
CA ALA A 172 9.81 12.52 -4.08
C ALA A 172 9.95 11.33 -5.03
N LEU A 173 11.19 11.00 -5.33
CA LEU A 173 11.58 9.77 -6.02
C LEU A 173 12.50 8.98 -5.13
N THR A 174 12.06 7.82 -4.67
CA THR A 174 12.84 6.94 -3.82
C THR A 174 13.30 5.73 -4.60
N TYR A 175 14.59 5.49 -4.64
CA TYR A 175 15.18 4.28 -5.18
C TYR A 175 15.52 3.31 -4.05
N THR A 176 15.20 2.03 -4.25
CA THR A 176 15.52 0.96 -3.30
C THR A 176 16.35 -0.13 -3.96
N TYR A 177 17.37 -0.60 -3.25
CA TYR A 177 18.19 -1.72 -3.68
C TYR A 177 18.16 -2.84 -2.63
N ARG A 178 18.01 -4.08 -3.07
CA ARG A 178 17.99 -5.26 -2.21
C ARG A 178 19.05 -6.25 -2.65
N ASN A 179 19.88 -6.69 -1.72
CA ASN A 179 20.89 -7.72 -2.00
C ASN A 179 20.28 -9.12 -2.14
N SER A 180 19.26 -9.43 -1.33
CA SER A 180 18.55 -10.70 -1.33
C SER A 180 17.06 -10.46 -1.14
N PHE A 181 16.24 -11.33 -1.70
CA PHE A 181 14.78 -11.28 -1.52
C PHE A 181 14.35 -12.03 -0.24
N TYR A 182 15.18 -12.95 0.25
CA TYR A 182 14.98 -13.78 1.44
C TYR A 182 16.27 -13.89 2.26
#